data_05a968a8791a82e46d2968b2efdc274c
#
_entry.id   05a968a8791a82e46d2968b2efdc274c
#
_cell.length_a   1.000
_cell.length_b   1.000
_cell.length_c   1.000
_cell.angle_alpha   90.00
_cell.angle_beta   90.00
_cell.angle_gamma   90.00
#
_symmetry.space_group_name_H-M   'P 1'
#
loop_
_entity.id
_entity.type
_entity.pdbx_description
1 polymer ?
#
loop_
_entity_poly.entity_id
_entity_poly.type
_entity_poly.pdbx_seq_one_letter_code
_entity_poly.pdbx_strand_id
1 'polypeptide(L)'
;MQSSSRVDAYAPATAGPFAQFLAEKVGFSAEARAARVLKTIDSLWGRHTSDDLLFIWLVLLNEYVTPVPEVANTTKGTDLPSLLCMIKNCGQKIVDCVGDTRCKAGLDCLEGCAFNDQVCQYRCIVSYETPKFEQFALCILQLHNCRGLDAQMPTMPNPAPMASWRGQPLTHVAAESLFIGWKQQGPQMPAGDTATKPWSWLVAAGKNPAYDFFPCQHQLYSYGKGKGQMWYEPVFKAITLDGQQVWRRRRYRVRRGKEPGTFYYSVLDNGVTSNEYWRIMDCSEDLEFCLFYYSGAAAAAGLSYSGAVLATQDGTWPQQYTDRIHEALHRAGIEPWELSTVDNSACAGAPL
;
A
#
# COMPACT_ATOMS: atom_id res chain seq x y z
N MET A 1 -23.39 16.72 -1.23
CA MET A 1 -23.18 17.36 0.08
C MET A 1 -22.40 18.65 -0.14
N GLN A 2 -22.99 19.81 0.18
CA GLN A 2 -22.26 21.08 0.23
C GLN A 2 -21.52 21.09 1.57
N SER A 3 -20.27 20.69 1.60
CA SER A 3 -19.57 20.34 2.83
C SER A 3 -18.69 21.42 3.45
N SER A 4 -18.24 22.42 2.69
CA SER A 4 -17.23 23.36 3.21
C SER A 4 -17.78 24.46 4.15
N SER A 5 -19.04 24.82 4.04
CA SER A 5 -19.58 25.96 4.80
C SER A 5 -20.16 25.62 6.19
N ARG A 6 -20.32 24.32 6.54
CA ARG A 6 -20.84 23.90 7.84
C ARG A 6 -19.77 23.56 8.88
N VAL A 7 -18.54 23.32 8.46
CA VAL A 7 -17.43 22.98 9.39
C VAL A 7 -16.99 24.22 10.18
N ASP A 8 -17.04 25.39 9.56
CA ASP A 8 -16.64 26.67 10.20
C ASP A 8 -17.62 27.15 11.30
N ALA A 9 -18.84 26.58 11.35
CA ALA A 9 -19.88 26.99 12.31
C ALA A 9 -19.74 26.34 13.70
N TYR A 10 -18.81 25.41 13.90
CA TYR A 10 -18.65 24.69 15.17
C TYR A 10 -17.40 25.06 15.97
N ALA A 11 -16.73 26.15 15.65
CA ALA A 11 -15.65 26.67 16.50
C ALA A 11 -16.24 27.35 17.75
N PRO A 12 -15.92 26.90 18.98
CA PRO A 12 -16.40 27.58 20.16
C PRO A 12 -15.80 28.98 20.24
N ALA A 13 -16.65 29.99 20.39
CA ALA A 13 -16.32 31.41 20.38
C ALA A 13 -15.46 31.90 21.55
N THR A 14 -14.90 31.00 22.39
CA THR A 14 -14.30 31.36 23.69
C THR A 14 -12.83 31.03 23.87
N ALA A 15 -12.20 30.27 22.94
CA ALA A 15 -10.76 29.97 23.02
C ALA A 15 -9.95 30.97 22.17
N GLY A 16 -8.92 31.58 22.76
CA GLY A 16 -8.02 32.47 22.01
C GLY A 16 -7.29 31.71 20.90
N PRO A 17 -6.81 32.43 19.84
CA PRO A 17 -6.17 31.82 18.67
C PRO A 17 -5.06 30.83 18.98
N PHE A 18 -4.30 31.08 20.06
CA PHE A 18 -3.20 30.22 20.50
C PHE A 18 -3.70 28.93 21.15
N ALA A 19 -4.77 28.98 21.94
CA ALA A 19 -5.38 27.80 22.54
C ALA A 19 -6.08 26.91 21.49
N GLN A 20 -6.70 27.52 20.48
CA GLN A 20 -7.25 26.80 19.33
C GLN A 20 -6.15 26.13 18.51
N PHE A 21 -5.04 26.84 18.22
CA PHE A 21 -3.88 26.29 17.54
C PHE A 21 -3.26 25.11 18.30
N LEU A 22 -3.08 25.23 19.62
CA LEU A 22 -2.57 24.14 20.45
C LEU A 22 -3.54 22.96 20.51
N ALA A 23 -4.83 23.21 20.69
CA ALA A 23 -5.84 22.15 20.72
C ALA A 23 -5.95 21.42 19.39
N GLU A 24 -5.84 22.14 18.28
CA GLU A 24 -5.83 21.58 16.94
C GLU A 24 -4.56 20.75 16.67
N LYS A 25 -3.38 21.27 17.03
CA LYS A 25 -2.08 20.58 16.85
C LYS A 25 -1.92 19.37 17.77
N VAL A 26 -2.43 19.44 18.97
CA VAL A 26 -2.32 18.36 19.97
C VAL A 26 -3.51 17.39 19.90
N GLY A 27 -4.57 17.76 19.17
CA GLY A 27 -5.75 16.90 18.93
C GLY A 27 -6.57 16.56 20.17
N PHE A 28 -6.52 17.42 21.22
CA PHE A 28 -7.23 17.20 22.47
C PHE A 28 -8.68 17.74 22.46
N SER A 29 -9.05 18.60 21.49
CA SER A 29 -10.42 19.12 21.45
C SER A 29 -11.33 18.17 20.66
N ALA A 30 -12.60 18.12 21.07
CA ALA A 30 -13.64 17.38 20.36
C ALA A 30 -13.82 17.91 18.93
N GLU A 31 -13.68 19.23 18.75
CA GLU A 31 -13.78 19.91 17.46
C GLU A 31 -12.62 19.53 16.50
N ALA A 32 -11.37 19.48 17.00
CA ALA A 32 -10.22 19.08 16.21
C ALA A 32 -10.34 17.60 15.79
N ARG A 33 -10.89 16.75 16.66
CA ARG A 33 -11.17 15.35 16.34
C ARG A 33 -12.25 15.23 15.28
N ALA A 34 -13.37 15.96 15.44
CA ALA A 34 -14.45 15.98 14.46
C ALA A 34 -13.99 16.49 13.09
N ALA A 35 -13.17 17.55 13.05
CA ALA A 35 -12.61 18.09 11.83
C ALA A 35 -11.72 17.06 11.10
N ARG A 36 -10.89 16.29 11.82
CA ARG A 36 -10.09 15.21 11.24
C ARG A 36 -10.95 14.10 10.68
N VAL A 37 -11.97 13.66 11.41
CA VAL A 37 -12.92 12.63 10.95
C VAL A 37 -13.61 13.08 9.66
N LEU A 38 -14.13 14.31 9.61
CA LEU A 38 -14.77 14.86 8.42
C LEU A 38 -13.83 14.97 7.23
N LYS A 39 -12.58 15.43 7.45
CA LYS A 39 -11.56 15.48 6.40
C LYS A 39 -11.24 14.09 5.85
N THR A 40 -11.17 13.06 6.72
CA THR A 40 -10.98 11.67 6.30
C THR A 40 -12.13 11.18 5.45
N ILE A 41 -13.37 11.40 5.89
CA ILE A 41 -14.56 11.01 5.14
C ILE A 41 -14.60 11.68 3.77
N ASP A 42 -14.30 12.97 3.70
CA ASP A 42 -14.29 13.71 2.44
C ASP A 42 -13.24 13.18 1.46
N SER A 43 -12.03 12.89 1.96
CA SER A 43 -10.95 12.29 1.18
C SER A 43 -11.29 10.91 0.64
N LEU A 44 -11.88 10.04 1.47
CA LEU A 44 -12.24 8.67 1.09
C LEU A 44 -13.47 8.65 0.16
N TRP A 45 -14.43 9.53 0.39
CA TRP A 45 -15.66 9.64 -0.42
C TRP A 45 -15.34 9.92 -1.90
N GLY A 46 -14.32 10.71 -2.17
CA GLY A 46 -13.92 11.04 -3.54
C GLY A 46 -13.38 9.86 -4.35
N ARG A 47 -12.96 8.77 -3.70
CA ARG A 47 -12.38 7.59 -4.36
C ARG A 47 -13.41 6.54 -4.75
N HIS A 48 -14.52 6.48 -4.05
CA HIS A 48 -15.67 5.60 -4.31
C HIS A 48 -15.36 4.10 -4.36
N THR A 49 -14.30 3.64 -3.68
CA THR A 49 -14.05 2.19 -3.56
C THR A 49 -14.91 1.58 -2.47
N SER A 50 -15.22 0.28 -2.58
CA SER A 50 -15.99 -0.43 -1.55
C SER A 50 -15.31 -0.41 -0.18
N ASP A 51 -13.97 -0.53 -0.17
CA ASP A 51 -13.18 -0.50 1.07
C ASP A 51 -13.20 0.89 1.71
N ASP A 52 -13.10 1.94 0.90
CA ASP A 52 -13.19 3.32 1.40
C ASP A 52 -14.58 3.62 1.98
N LEU A 53 -15.65 3.16 1.34
CA LEU A 53 -17.01 3.32 1.84
C LEU A 53 -17.23 2.55 3.14
N LEU A 54 -16.74 1.31 3.23
CA LEU A 54 -16.75 0.53 4.47
C LEU A 54 -15.99 1.25 5.58
N PHE A 55 -14.81 1.78 5.28
CA PHE A 55 -14.00 2.49 6.25
C PHE A 55 -14.68 3.80 6.73
N ILE A 56 -15.36 4.53 5.86
CA ILE A 56 -16.18 5.68 6.24
C ILE A 56 -17.24 5.28 7.30
N TRP A 57 -17.92 4.15 7.08
CA TRP A 57 -18.87 3.63 8.06
C TRP A 57 -18.21 3.28 9.39
N LEU A 58 -17.04 2.62 9.38
CA LEU A 58 -16.30 2.30 10.60
C LEU A 58 -15.88 3.56 11.36
N VAL A 59 -15.43 4.61 10.66
CA VAL A 59 -15.08 5.91 11.27
C VAL A 59 -16.31 6.56 11.92
N LEU A 60 -17.46 6.58 11.24
CA LEU A 60 -18.69 7.14 11.78
C LEU A 60 -19.20 6.35 13.00
N LEU A 61 -19.17 5.03 12.94
CA LEU A 61 -19.56 4.17 14.06
C LEU A 61 -18.65 4.38 15.27
N ASN A 62 -17.32 4.43 15.06
CA ASN A 62 -16.39 4.69 16.15
C ASN A 62 -16.59 6.05 16.81
N GLU A 63 -16.90 7.09 16.03
CA GLU A 63 -17.03 8.45 16.55
C GLU A 63 -18.37 8.68 17.27
N TYR A 64 -19.46 8.12 16.74
CA TYR A 64 -20.83 8.50 17.17
C TYR A 64 -21.63 7.39 17.84
N VAL A 65 -21.19 6.13 17.76
CA VAL A 65 -21.95 5.00 18.34
C VAL A 65 -21.13 4.32 19.42
N THR A 66 -20.10 3.59 19.03
CA THR A 66 -19.20 2.87 19.93
C THR A 66 -17.80 2.85 19.38
N PRO A 67 -16.75 2.83 20.22
CA PRO A 67 -15.37 2.68 19.74
C PRO A 67 -15.21 1.42 18.90
N VAL A 68 -14.77 1.58 17.66
CA VAL A 68 -14.43 0.48 16.74
C VAL A 68 -12.93 0.26 16.83
N PRO A 69 -12.44 -0.97 17.20
CA PRO A 69 -11.02 -1.23 17.44
C PRO A 69 -10.12 -0.87 16.26
N GLU A 70 -10.57 -1.11 15.05
CA GLU A 70 -9.84 -0.80 13.81
C GLU A 70 -9.57 0.70 13.66
N VAL A 71 -10.54 1.55 14.04
CA VAL A 71 -10.41 3.00 13.98
C VAL A 71 -9.72 3.54 15.24
N ALA A 72 -10.09 3.02 16.42
CA ALA A 72 -9.51 3.46 17.68
C ALA A 72 -7.98 3.28 17.72
N ASN A 73 -7.47 2.19 17.14
CA ASN A 73 -6.04 1.94 17.09
C ASN A 73 -5.29 2.91 16.18
N THR A 74 -5.92 3.39 15.10
CA THR A 74 -5.30 4.33 14.16
C THR A 74 -5.32 5.79 14.66
N THR A 75 -6.20 6.14 15.62
CA THR A 75 -6.28 7.49 16.19
C THR A 75 -5.40 7.70 17.42
N LYS A 76 -4.75 6.64 17.93
CA LYS A 76 -3.81 6.73 19.07
C LYS A 76 -2.54 7.49 18.71
N GLY A 77 -1.87 8.05 19.72
CA GLY A 77 -0.50 8.55 19.58
C GLY A 77 -0.30 10.05 19.70
N THR A 78 -1.31 10.78 20.22
CA THR A 78 -1.18 12.18 20.61
C THR A 78 -1.28 12.39 22.12
N ASP A 79 -1.36 11.30 22.88
CA ASP A 79 -1.41 11.33 24.35
C ASP A 79 -0.02 11.50 24.98
N LEU A 80 0.00 11.87 26.26
CA LEU A 80 1.25 12.08 27.00
C LEU A 80 2.15 10.84 27.05
N PRO A 81 1.66 9.60 27.24
CA PRO A 81 2.46 8.39 27.15
C PRO A 81 3.20 8.23 25.82
N SER A 82 2.53 8.48 24.70
CA SER A 82 3.13 8.43 23.37
C SER A 82 4.25 9.47 23.21
N LEU A 83 4.03 10.70 23.65
CA LEU A 83 5.04 11.76 23.61
C LEU A 83 6.27 11.41 24.48
N LEU A 84 6.04 10.88 25.69
CA LEU A 84 7.13 10.45 26.57
C LEU A 84 7.92 9.27 25.96
N CYS A 85 7.23 8.32 25.33
CA CYS A 85 7.88 7.23 24.58
C CYS A 85 8.78 7.78 23.47
N MET A 86 8.27 8.71 22.66
CA MET A 86 8.99 9.33 21.56
C MET A 86 10.25 10.07 22.06
N ILE A 87 10.10 10.90 23.08
CA ILE A 87 11.21 11.67 23.64
C ILE A 87 12.27 10.74 24.26
N LYS A 88 11.84 9.78 25.09
CA LYS A 88 12.74 8.88 25.82
C LYS A 88 13.53 7.97 24.88
N ASN A 89 12.87 7.39 23.87
CA ASN A 89 13.48 6.34 23.05
C ASN A 89 14.03 6.89 21.74
N CYS A 90 13.42 7.93 21.18
CA CYS A 90 13.68 8.40 19.81
C CYS A 90 14.11 9.88 19.75
N GLY A 91 14.41 10.52 20.90
CA GLY A 91 14.68 11.96 20.97
C GLY A 91 15.73 12.44 19.96
N GLN A 92 16.88 11.73 19.84
CA GLN A 92 17.91 12.09 18.86
C GLN A 92 17.40 11.96 17.42
N LYS A 93 16.63 10.91 17.08
CA LYS A 93 16.08 10.71 15.73
C LYS A 93 15.03 11.78 15.38
N ILE A 94 14.30 12.25 16.37
CA ILE A 94 13.36 13.36 16.21
C ILE A 94 14.14 14.65 15.90
N VAL A 95 15.18 14.97 16.68
CA VAL A 95 16.02 16.16 16.45
C VAL A 95 16.72 16.11 15.09
N ASP A 96 17.26 14.96 14.71
CA ASP A 96 17.94 14.76 13.42
C ASP A 96 16.98 14.96 12.23
N CYS A 97 15.72 14.50 12.36
CA CYS A 97 14.70 14.67 11.33
C CYS A 97 14.18 16.11 11.28
N VAL A 98 13.79 16.69 12.43
CA VAL A 98 13.24 18.05 12.47
C VAL A 98 14.28 19.10 12.07
N GLY A 99 15.56 18.86 12.36
CA GLY A 99 16.68 19.69 11.94
C GLY A 99 17.06 19.55 10.46
N ASP A 100 16.53 18.55 9.76
CA ASP A 100 16.74 18.35 8.33
C ASP A 100 15.54 18.87 7.54
N THR A 101 15.76 19.82 6.65
CA THR A 101 14.67 20.51 5.92
C THR A 101 13.80 19.56 5.11
N ARG A 102 14.38 18.52 4.48
CA ARG A 102 13.67 17.57 3.67
C ARG A 102 12.86 16.60 4.54
N CYS A 103 13.47 16.08 5.61
CA CYS A 103 12.77 15.22 6.56
C CYS A 103 11.60 15.95 7.22
N LYS A 104 11.83 17.19 7.69
CA LYS A 104 10.78 18.02 8.27
C LYS A 104 9.63 18.25 7.28
N ALA A 105 9.93 18.58 6.03
CA ALA A 105 8.91 18.76 4.99
C ALA A 105 8.07 17.48 4.78
N GLY A 106 8.70 16.31 4.90
CA GLY A 106 7.99 15.03 4.87
C GLY A 106 7.01 14.86 6.04
N LEU A 107 7.41 15.24 7.26
CA LEU A 107 6.52 15.20 8.42
C LEU A 107 5.38 16.20 8.29
N ASP A 108 5.66 17.43 7.89
CA ASP A 108 4.65 18.47 7.66
C ASP A 108 3.63 18.05 6.58
N CYS A 109 4.11 17.37 5.52
CA CYS A 109 3.25 16.81 4.49
C CYS A 109 2.33 15.71 5.05
N LEU A 110 2.88 14.75 5.79
CA LEU A 110 2.10 13.65 6.38
C LEU A 110 1.07 14.16 7.40
N GLU A 111 1.39 15.19 8.17
CA GLU A 111 0.43 15.85 9.07
C GLU A 111 -0.75 16.46 8.29
N GLY A 112 -0.51 16.92 7.07
CA GLY A 112 -1.54 17.44 6.17
C GLY A 112 -2.47 16.37 5.58
N CYS A 113 -2.08 15.09 5.58
CA CYS A 113 -2.92 14.01 5.05
C CYS A 113 -4.11 13.71 5.96
N ALA A 114 -5.23 13.34 5.35
CA ALA A 114 -6.35 12.82 6.11
C ALA A 114 -6.00 11.46 6.73
N PHE A 115 -6.72 11.11 7.79
CA PHE A 115 -6.56 9.82 8.45
C PHE A 115 -6.78 8.67 7.46
N ASN A 116 -5.84 7.72 7.43
CA ASN A 116 -5.84 6.57 6.50
C ASN A 116 -5.90 6.93 4.99
N ASP A 117 -5.52 8.15 4.62
CA ASP A 117 -5.35 8.52 3.22
C ASP A 117 -4.00 8.02 2.70
N GLN A 118 -3.96 6.76 2.31
CA GLN A 118 -2.74 6.09 1.85
C GLN A 118 -2.16 6.74 0.59
N VAL A 119 -3.00 7.31 -0.28
CA VAL A 119 -2.55 8.01 -1.49
C VAL A 119 -1.76 9.26 -1.13
N CYS A 120 -2.31 10.11 -0.25
CA CYS A 120 -1.63 11.30 0.26
C CYS A 120 -0.34 10.91 0.99
N GLN A 121 -0.44 9.98 1.94
CA GLN A 121 0.71 9.55 2.76
C GLN A 121 1.84 8.99 1.89
N TYR A 122 1.53 8.13 0.92
CA TYR A 122 2.55 7.54 0.07
C TYR A 122 3.19 8.58 -0.86
N ARG A 123 2.43 9.54 -1.38
CA ARG A 123 2.98 10.65 -2.17
C ARG A 123 3.90 11.55 -1.34
N CYS A 124 3.56 11.83 -0.08
CA CYS A 124 4.46 12.50 0.85
C CYS A 124 5.76 11.71 1.04
N ILE A 125 5.66 10.41 1.31
CA ILE A 125 6.81 9.54 1.52
C ILE A 125 7.73 9.56 0.29
N VAL A 126 7.25 9.24 -0.89
CA VAL A 126 8.09 9.18 -2.09
C VAL A 126 8.69 10.53 -2.51
N SER A 127 8.07 11.64 -2.07
CA SER A 127 8.56 13.00 -2.34
C SER A 127 9.69 13.41 -1.40
N TYR A 128 9.65 12.96 -0.14
CA TYR A 128 10.54 13.46 0.92
C TYR A 128 11.38 12.39 1.60
N GLU A 129 11.30 11.12 1.17
CA GLU A 129 12.08 10.04 1.78
C GLU A 129 13.59 10.36 1.84
N THR A 130 14.18 10.14 3.01
CA THR A 130 15.60 10.28 3.30
C THR A 130 16.00 9.25 4.34
N PRO A 131 17.29 8.93 4.48
CA PRO A 131 17.75 8.05 5.57
C PRO A 131 17.35 8.55 6.96
N LYS A 132 17.25 9.87 7.17
CA LYS A 132 16.81 10.44 8.46
C LYS A 132 15.32 10.21 8.70
N PHE A 133 14.50 10.37 7.65
CA PHE A 133 13.08 10.06 7.70
C PHE A 133 12.85 8.57 8.02
N GLU A 134 13.57 7.69 7.34
CA GLU A 134 13.50 6.25 7.59
C GLU A 134 13.89 5.90 9.04
N GLN A 135 14.99 6.45 9.56
CA GLN A 135 15.43 6.23 10.94
C GLN A 135 14.45 6.78 11.98
N PHE A 136 13.82 7.91 11.69
CA PHE A 136 12.77 8.50 12.52
C PHE A 136 11.55 7.57 12.59
N ALA A 137 11.02 7.16 11.44
CA ALA A 137 9.87 6.26 11.35
C ALA A 137 10.18 4.88 11.97
N LEU A 138 11.36 4.33 11.67
CA LEU A 138 11.85 3.07 12.23
C LEU A 138 11.83 3.10 13.77
N CYS A 139 12.33 4.17 14.38
CA CYS A 139 12.38 4.30 15.84
C CYS A 139 10.98 4.43 16.44
N ILE A 140 10.19 5.38 15.96
CA ILE A 140 8.90 5.74 16.58
C ILE A 140 7.84 4.67 16.32
N LEU A 141 7.78 4.13 15.12
CA LEU A 141 6.73 3.20 14.71
C LEU A 141 7.17 1.75 14.91
N GLN A 142 8.26 1.32 14.28
CA GLN A 142 8.60 -0.10 14.21
C GLN A 142 9.27 -0.64 15.46
N LEU A 143 10.24 0.07 16.04
CA LEU A 143 11.03 -0.42 17.17
C LEU A 143 10.35 -0.22 18.52
N HIS A 144 9.74 0.94 18.72
CA HIS A 144 9.17 1.30 20.03
C HIS A 144 7.65 1.42 19.99
N ASN A 145 7.04 1.40 18.81
CA ASN A 145 5.60 1.57 18.61
C ASN A 145 5.00 2.67 19.53
N CYS A 146 5.67 3.83 19.57
CA CYS A 146 5.27 4.92 20.48
C CYS A 146 3.86 5.45 20.20
N ARG A 147 3.30 5.16 19.04
CA ARG A 147 1.92 5.51 18.68
C ARG A 147 0.90 4.45 19.10
N GLY A 148 1.35 3.28 19.56
CA GLY A 148 0.46 2.20 19.97
C GLY A 148 -0.41 1.67 18.82
N LEU A 149 0.08 1.74 17.58
CA LEU A 149 -0.64 1.26 16.40
C LEU A 149 -0.42 -0.24 16.23
N ASP A 150 -1.47 -0.96 15.83
CA ASP A 150 -1.39 -2.41 15.58
C ASP A 150 -2.48 -2.79 14.57
N ALA A 151 -2.23 -2.53 13.29
CA ALA A 151 -3.13 -2.94 12.23
C ALA A 151 -2.96 -4.44 11.94
N GLN A 152 -4.08 -5.11 11.80
CA GLN A 152 -4.10 -6.53 11.45
C GLN A 152 -4.33 -6.72 9.95
N MET A 153 -3.70 -7.75 9.39
CA MET A 153 -3.95 -8.12 7.99
C MET A 153 -5.41 -8.56 7.84
N PRO A 154 -6.14 -8.03 6.82
CA PRO A 154 -7.51 -8.44 6.57
C PRO A 154 -7.62 -9.95 6.35
N THR A 155 -8.56 -10.57 7.02
CA THR A 155 -8.87 -12.00 6.88
C THR A 155 -10.01 -12.27 5.90
N MET A 156 -10.74 -11.23 5.52
CA MET A 156 -11.86 -11.30 4.57
C MET A 156 -11.74 -10.17 3.54
N PRO A 157 -12.05 -10.44 2.28
CA PRO A 157 -12.34 -11.76 1.71
C PRO A 157 -11.11 -12.68 1.76
N ASN A 158 -11.36 -13.99 1.80
CA ASN A 158 -10.30 -15.00 1.80
C ASN A 158 -10.47 -15.95 0.59
N PRO A 159 -10.21 -15.47 -0.63
CA PRO A 159 -10.40 -16.28 -1.82
C PRO A 159 -9.39 -17.42 -1.85
N ALA A 160 -9.85 -18.59 -2.33
CA ALA A 160 -8.95 -19.71 -2.58
C ALA A 160 -8.04 -19.39 -3.78
N PRO A 161 -6.77 -19.79 -3.76
CA PRO A 161 -5.90 -19.71 -4.93
C PRO A 161 -6.40 -20.63 -6.05
N MET A 162 -5.95 -20.42 -7.28
CA MET A 162 -6.24 -21.32 -8.38
C MET A 162 -5.78 -22.74 -8.06
N ALA A 163 -6.62 -23.74 -8.36
CA ALA A 163 -6.35 -25.14 -8.03
C ALA A 163 -5.48 -25.86 -9.07
N SER A 164 -5.52 -25.43 -10.32
CA SER A 164 -4.82 -26.08 -11.43
C SER A 164 -4.35 -25.09 -12.47
N TRP A 165 -3.30 -25.46 -13.21
CA TRP A 165 -2.80 -24.69 -14.34
C TRP A 165 -2.40 -25.65 -15.47
N ARG A 166 -2.76 -25.33 -16.71
CA ARG A 166 -2.55 -26.20 -17.90
C ARG A 166 -3.07 -27.64 -17.71
N GLY A 167 -4.24 -27.74 -17.07
CA GLY A 167 -4.88 -29.04 -16.84
C GLY A 167 -4.20 -29.92 -15.77
N GLN A 168 -3.21 -29.42 -15.07
CA GLN A 168 -2.52 -30.12 -13.98
C GLN A 168 -2.78 -29.44 -12.64
N PRO A 169 -2.89 -30.19 -11.54
CA PRO A 169 -2.95 -29.60 -10.19
C PRO A 169 -1.81 -28.64 -9.95
N LEU A 170 -2.09 -27.47 -9.39
CA LEU A 170 -1.07 -26.50 -9.09
C LEU A 170 -0.13 -27.02 -8.00
N THR A 171 1.15 -27.04 -8.28
CA THR A 171 2.21 -27.38 -7.30
C THR A 171 2.90 -26.10 -6.83
N HIS A 172 3.61 -26.16 -5.71
CA HIS A 172 4.41 -25.02 -5.26
C HIS A 172 5.46 -24.56 -6.32
N VAL A 173 6.06 -25.53 -7.00
CA VAL A 173 7.07 -25.22 -8.04
C VAL A 173 6.42 -24.54 -9.25
N ALA A 174 5.27 -25.04 -9.68
CA ALA A 174 4.51 -24.42 -10.77
C ALA A 174 4.08 -22.99 -10.38
N ALA A 175 3.54 -22.82 -9.15
CA ALA A 175 3.15 -21.50 -8.65
C ALA A 175 4.32 -20.51 -8.59
N GLU A 176 5.49 -20.92 -8.15
CA GLU A 176 6.70 -20.07 -8.17
C GLU A 176 7.12 -19.71 -9.59
N SER A 177 7.02 -20.65 -10.53
CA SER A 177 7.38 -20.40 -11.92
C SER A 177 6.44 -19.41 -12.62
N LEU A 178 5.17 -19.31 -12.18
CA LEU A 178 4.24 -18.29 -12.67
C LEU A 178 4.70 -16.87 -12.35
N PHE A 179 5.29 -16.66 -11.17
CA PHE A 179 5.84 -15.35 -10.80
C PHE A 179 7.14 -15.03 -11.53
N ILE A 180 8.08 -15.99 -11.57
CA ILE A 180 9.42 -15.78 -12.13
C ILE A 180 9.37 -15.70 -13.65
N GLY A 181 8.27 -16.15 -14.24
CA GLY A 181 8.08 -16.16 -15.68
C GLY A 181 8.74 -17.37 -16.35
N TRP A 182 7.96 -18.14 -17.02
CA TRP A 182 8.37 -19.34 -17.73
C TRP A 182 9.31 -19.07 -18.92
N LYS A 183 9.42 -17.83 -19.40
CA LYS A 183 10.38 -17.46 -20.48
C LYS A 183 11.84 -17.72 -20.09
N GLN A 184 12.15 -17.84 -18.81
CA GLN A 184 13.44 -18.37 -18.37
C GLN A 184 13.55 -19.90 -18.51
N GLN A 185 12.44 -20.59 -18.75
CA GLN A 185 12.35 -22.05 -18.83
C GLN A 185 11.77 -22.57 -20.16
N GLY A 186 11.29 -21.66 -21.04
CA GLY A 186 10.63 -22.02 -22.28
C GLY A 186 11.59 -22.33 -23.42
N PRO A 187 11.11 -23.00 -24.50
CA PRO A 187 11.95 -23.35 -25.64
C PRO A 187 12.39 -22.10 -26.36
N GLN A 188 13.67 -21.83 -26.26
CA GLN A 188 14.49 -20.97 -27.12
C GLN A 188 13.95 -19.55 -27.36
N MET A 189 14.44 -18.62 -26.56
CA MET A 189 14.63 -17.27 -27.08
C MET A 189 15.42 -17.36 -28.43
N PRO A 190 15.06 -16.56 -29.44
CA PRO A 190 15.87 -16.53 -30.66
C PRO A 190 17.34 -16.33 -30.28
N ALA A 191 18.19 -17.19 -30.82
CA ALA A 191 19.62 -17.10 -30.62
C ALA A 191 20.09 -15.71 -31.10
N GLY A 192 20.41 -14.84 -30.13
CA GLY A 192 20.84 -13.47 -30.38
C GLY A 192 20.36 -12.44 -29.40
N ASP A 193 19.29 -12.69 -28.66
CA ASP A 193 18.87 -11.78 -27.57
C ASP A 193 19.56 -12.19 -26.27
N THR A 194 20.84 -11.86 -26.18
CA THR A 194 21.65 -11.98 -24.95
C THR A 194 21.38 -10.82 -23.99
N ALA A 195 20.32 -10.07 -24.19
CA ALA A 195 19.94 -9.04 -23.27
C ALA A 195 19.52 -9.71 -21.95
N THR A 196 20.41 -9.66 -21.00
CA THR A 196 20.26 -9.99 -19.57
C THR A 196 19.22 -9.11 -18.87
N LYS A 197 18.12 -8.77 -19.56
CA LYS A 197 17.00 -8.09 -18.91
C LYS A 197 16.26 -9.13 -18.10
N PRO A 198 16.13 -8.92 -16.77
CA PRO A 198 15.30 -9.77 -15.97
C PRO A 198 13.87 -9.76 -16.55
N TRP A 199 13.22 -10.92 -16.56
CA TRP A 199 11.82 -11.00 -16.89
C TRP A 199 11.03 -10.15 -15.91
N SER A 200 10.14 -9.32 -16.41
CA SER A 200 9.19 -8.59 -15.59
C SER A 200 7.77 -8.76 -16.09
N TRP A 201 6.86 -8.97 -15.16
CA TRP A 201 5.47 -8.67 -15.40
C TRP A 201 5.29 -7.15 -15.37
N LEU A 202 4.38 -6.63 -16.18
CA LEU A 202 3.88 -5.26 -16.09
C LEU A 202 2.48 -5.29 -15.47
N VAL A 203 2.20 -4.39 -14.55
CA VAL A 203 0.85 -4.24 -14.01
C VAL A 203 -0.01 -3.53 -15.05
N ALA A 204 -0.99 -4.23 -15.60
CA ALA A 204 -1.96 -3.64 -16.53
C ALA A 204 -3.06 -2.87 -15.78
N ALA A 205 -3.50 -3.42 -14.65
CA ALA A 205 -4.47 -2.78 -13.76
C ALA A 205 -4.32 -3.32 -12.33
N GLY A 206 -4.71 -2.54 -11.33
CA GLY A 206 -4.64 -2.94 -9.95
C GLY A 206 -5.71 -2.28 -9.07
N LYS A 207 -5.93 -2.87 -7.90
CA LYS A 207 -6.77 -2.30 -6.85
C LYS A 207 -5.89 -1.88 -5.68
N ASN A 208 -5.08 -0.85 -5.88
CA ASN A 208 -4.33 -0.18 -4.82
C ASN A 208 -4.08 1.28 -5.22
N PRO A 209 -4.99 2.21 -4.88
CA PRO A 209 -4.89 3.60 -5.32
C PRO A 209 -3.58 4.28 -4.93
N ALA A 210 -2.92 3.84 -3.88
CA ALA A 210 -1.62 4.40 -3.46
C ALA A 210 -0.49 4.08 -4.46
N TYR A 211 -0.58 2.96 -5.17
CA TYR A 211 0.42 2.49 -6.13
C TYR A 211 -0.04 2.59 -7.58
N ASP A 212 -1.28 2.22 -7.88
CA ASP A 212 -1.77 2.13 -9.27
C ASP A 212 -1.92 3.49 -9.94
N PHE A 213 -1.84 4.56 -9.17
CA PHE A 213 -1.71 5.93 -9.64
C PHE A 213 -0.35 6.19 -10.33
N PHE A 214 0.69 5.40 -10.05
CA PHE A 214 2.01 5.58 -10.62
C PHE A 214 2.17 4.81 -11.92
N PRO A 215 2.78 5.42 -12.96
CA PRO A 215 3.03 4.74 -14.22
C PRO A 215 4.20 3.74 -14.14
N CYS A 216 4.28 2.88 -15.16
CA CYS A 216 5.41 1.99 -15.39
C CYS A 216 5.72 1.03 -14.25
N GLN A 217 4.76 0.17 -13.92
CA GLN A 217 4.91 -0.77 -12.82
C GLN A 217 5.43 -2.13 -13.30
N HIS A 218 6.74 -2.35 -13.12
CA HIS A 218 7.39 -3.63 -13.32
C HIS A 218 7.38 -4.48 -12.06
N GLN A 219 7.09 -5.76 -12.22
CA GLN A 219 7.08 -6.75 -11.15
C GLN A 219 8.20 -7.76 -11.43
N LEU A 220 9.35 -7.58 -10.77
CA LEU A 220 10.52 -8.46 -10.97
C LEU A 220 10.54 -9.55 -9.91
N TYR A 221 10.71 -10.78 -10.34
CA TYR A 221 10.83 -11.92 -9.43
C TYR A 221 12.12 -12.70 -9.70
N SER A 222 12.76 -13.17 -8.63
CA SER A 222 13.92 -14.03 -8.70
C SER A 222 13.95 -15.05 -7.56
N TYR A 223 14.58 -16.20 -7.79
CA TYR A 223 14.77 -17.19 -6.74
C TYR A 223 15.71 -16.69 -5.63
N GLY A 224 15.36 -16.99 -4.39
CA GLY A 224 16.24 -16.86 -3.25
C GLY A 224 17.16 -18.08 -3.11
N LYS A 225 18.05 -18.04 -2.12
CA LYS A 225 19.00 -19.15 -1.86
C LYS A 225 18.36 -20.40 -1.27
N GLY A 226 17.23 -20.26 -0.58
CA GLY A 226 16.53 -21.36 0.08
C GLY A 226 15.33 -21.85 -0.72
N LYS A 227 14.97 -23.14 -0.56
CA LYS A 227 13.76 -23.73 -1.15
C LYS A 227 12.52 -22.95 -0.72
N GLY A 228 11.67 -22.55 -1.68
CA GLY A 228 10.46 -21.77 -1.43
C GLY A 228 10.70 -20.33 -1.01
N GLN A 229 11.89 -19.79 -1.27
CA GLN A 229 12.23 -18.39 -1.07
C GLN A 229 12.42 -17.71 -2.41
N MET A 230 11.83 -16.53 -2.54
CA MET A 230 11.96 -15.67 -3.71
C MET A 230 12.18 -14.23 -3.25
N TRP A 231 12.63 -13.41 -4.18
CA TRP A 231 12.67 -11.97 -4.07
C TRP A 231 11.66 -11.38 -5.05
N TYR A 232 10.94 -10.39 -4.60
CA TYR A 232 10.08 -9.56 -5.42
C TYR A 232 10.59 -8.14 -5.38
N GLU A 233 10.77 -7.54 -6.54
CA GLU A 233 11.25 -6.17 -6.67
C GLU A 233 10.33 -5.39 -7.60
N PRO A 234 9.31 -4.67 -7.05
CA PRO A 234 8.54 -3.72 -7.83
C PRO A 234 9.42 -2.53 -8.22
N VAL A 235 9.37 -2.17 -9.50
CA VAL A 235 10.03 -1.00 -10.06
C VAL A 235 8.98 -0.15 -10.75
N PHE A 236 8.84 1.11 -10.35
CA PHE A 236 7.80 2.00 -10.85
C PHE A 236 8.27 3.45 -10.86
N LYS A 237 7.58 4.31 -11.63
CA LYS A 237 7.80 5.75 -11.60
C LYS A 237 6.87 6.39 -10.57
N ALA A 238 7.39 6.75 -9.41
CA ALA A 238 6.65 7.54 -8.43
C ALA A 238 6.47 8.98 -8.94
N ILE A 239 5.28 9.52 -8.77
CA ILE A 239 4.96 10.91 -9.05
C ILE A 239 5.02 11.68 -7.74
N THR A 240 6.03 12.54 -7.59
CA THR A 240 6.21 13.39 -6.41
C THR A 240 5.18 14.52 -6.37
N LEU A 241 5.08 15.23 -5.26
CA LEU A 241 4.11 16.31 -5.08
C LEU A 241 4.34 17.49 -6.02
N ASP A 242 5.60 17.72 -6.44
CA ASP A 242 5.97 18.71 -7.45
C ASP A 242 5.81 18.21 -8.90
N GLY A 243 5.23 17.00 -9.07
CA GLY A 243 4.94 16.42 -10.38
C GLY A 243 6.12 15.74 -11.06
N GLN A 244 7.29 15.66 -10.42
CA GLN A 244 8.43 14.93 -10.99
C GLN A 244 8.16 13.43 -11.00
N GLN A 245 8.65 12.76 -12.04
CA GLN A 245 8.63 11.31 -12.12
C GLN A 245 10.01 10.75 -11.74
N VAL A 246 10.06 9.95 -10.68
CA VAL A 246 11.29 9.36 -10.17
C VAL A 246 11.14 7.85 -10.06
N TRP A 247 12.15 7.12 -10.52
CA TRP A 247 12.15 5.68 -10.38
C TRP A 247 12.27 5.28 -8.90
N ARG A 248 11.45 4.31 -8.52
CA ARG A 248 11.51 3.66 -7.21
C ARG A 248 11.62 2.15 -7.42
N ARG A 249 12.41 1.53 -6.57
CA ARG A 249 12.58 0.08 -6.48
C ARG A 249 12.49 -0.32 -5.02
N ARG A 250 11.69 -1.32 -4.72
CA ARG A 250 11.58 -1.91 -3.39
C ARG A 250 12.02 -3.37 -3.47
N ARG A 251 12.35 -3.99 -2.36
CA ARG A 251 12.77 -5.37 -2.34
C ARG A 251 12.08 -6.14 -1.24
N TYR A 252 11.17 -6.99 -1.64
CA TYR A 252 10.39 -7.84 -0.75
C TYR A 252 11.03 -9.22 -0.65
N ARG A 253 11.04 -9.75 0.56
CA ARG A 253 11.29 -11.17 0.80
C ARG A 253 9.98 -11.93 0.61
N VAL A 254 10.01 -12.96 -0.23
CA VAL A 254 8.85 -13.78 -0.52
C VAL A 254 9.10 -15.20 -0.03
N ARG A 255 8.10 -15.79 0.61
CA ARG A 255 8.07 -17.19 1.04
C ARG A 255 6.79 -17.84 0.57
N ARG A 256 6.87 -19.09 0.12
CA ARG A 256 5.67 -19.87 -0.18
C ARG A 256 4.79 -20.03 1.07
N GLY A 257 3.48 -19.98 0.89
CA GLY A 257 2.49 -20.29 1.90
C GLY A 257 2.32 -21.81 2.07
N LYS A 258 1.32 -22.18 2.87
CA LYS A 258 0.98 -23.59 3.10
C LYS A 258 0.41 -24.26 1.85
N GLU A 259 -0.45 -23.57 1.13
CA GLU A 259 -1.11 -24.06 -0.07
C GLU A 259 -0.36 -23.60 -1.34
N PRO A 260 -0.28 -24.44 -2.39
CA PRO A 260 0.22 -23.98 -3.69
C PRO A 260 -0.53 -22.75 -4.17
N GLY A 261 0.19 -21.79 -4.77
CA GLY A 261 -0.41 -20.51 -5.21
C GLY A 261 -0.57 -19.47 -4.11
N THR A 262 -0.08 -19.73 -2.90
CA THR A 262 -0.08 -18.75 -1.80
C THR A 262 1.33 -18.37 -1.37
N PHE A 263 1.52 -17.08 -1.00
CA PHE A 263 2.84 -16.54 -0.67
C PHE A 263 2.76 -15.46 0.40
N TYR A 264 3.77 -15.40 1.26
CA TYR A 264 3.98 -14.33 2.22
C TYR A 264 5.08 -13.39 1.73
N TYR A 265 4.77 -12.12 1.69
CA TYR A 265 5.68 -11.04 1.34
C TYR A 265 6.01 -10.23 2.59
N SER A 266 7.24 -9.76 2.70
CA SER A 266 7.66 -8.86 3.77
C SER A 266 8.69 -7.87 3.26
N VAL A 267 8.53 -6.62 3.62
CA VAL A 267 9.46 -5.53 3.31
C VAL A 267 9.58 -4.59 4.50
N LEU A 268 10.79 -4.12 4.75
CA LEU A 268 11.02 -2.92 5.55
C LEU A 268 11.17 -1.75 4.57
N ASP A 269 10.21 -0.85 4.56
CA ASP A 269 10.20 0.33 3.68
C ASP A 269 9.93 1.59 4.50
N ASN A 270 10.77 2.60 4.33
CA ASN A 270 10.66 3.87 5.05
C ASN A 270 10.46 3.74 6.57
N GLY A 271 11.15 2.76 7.16
CA GLY A 271 11.16 2.53 8.59
C GLY A 271 9.99 1.72 9.14
N VAL A 272 9.12 1.19 8.29
CA VAL A 272 7.98 0.36 8.69
C VAL A 272 7.98 -0.96 7.95
N THR A 273 7.71 -2.05 8.68
CA THR A 273 7.56 -3.38 8.08
C THR A 273 6.13 -3.58 7.59
N SER A 274 6.00 -3.87 6.29
CA SER A 274 4.74 -4.35 5.70
C SER A 274 4.83 -5.85 5.48
N ASN A 275 3.76 -6.55 5.82
CA ASN A 275 3.58 -7.97 5.57
C ASN A 275 2.32 -8.17 4.74
N GLU A 276 2.41 -9.03 3.73
CA GLU A 276 1.32 -9.29 2.82
C GLU A 276 1.15 -10.79 2.60
N TYR A 277 -0.08 -11.22 2.33
CA TYR A 277 -0.41 -12.58 1.93
C TYR A 277 -1.04 -12.56 0.54
N TRP A 278 -0.32 -13.11 -0.42
CA TRP A 278 -0.67 -13.11 -1.84
C TRP A 278 -1.23 -14.47 -2.26
N ARG A 279 -2.17 -14.44 -3.21
CA ARG A 279 -2.81 -15.60 -3.82
C ARG A 279 -2.83 -15.44 -5.33
N ILE A 280 -2.47 -16.49 -6.05
CA ILE A 280 -2.66 -16.55 -7.51
C ILE A 280 -4.12 -16.89 -7.75
N MET A 281 -4.89 -15.95 -8.29
CA MET A 281 -6.32 -16.14 -8.54
C MET A 281 -6.59 -16.85 -9.86
N ASP A 282 -5.82 -16.48 -10.89
CA ASP A 282 -5.89 -17.07 -12.22
C ASP A 282 -4.66 -16.67 -13.04
N CYS A 283 -4.25 -17.52 -13.96
CA CYS A 283 -3.28 -17.21 -15.01
C CYS A 283 -3.70 -17.91 -16.29
N SER A 284 -3.57 -17.24 -17.43
CA SER A 284 -3.79 -17.90 -18.73
C SER A 284 -2.73 -18.96 -19.00
N GLU A 285 -3.06 -19.93 -19.84
CA GLU A 285 -2.19 -21.07 -20.16
C GLU A 285 -0.93 -20.64 -20.93
N ASP A 286 -1.02 -19.56 -21.67
CA ASP A 286 0.04 -18.92 -22.44
C ASP A 286 0.78 -17.82 -21.69
N LEU A 287 0.33 -17.51 -20.44
CA LEU A 287 0.85 -16.45 -19.60
C LEU A 287 0.73 -15.05 -20.24
N GLU A 288 -0.32 -14.79 -20.97
CA GLU A 288 -0.67 -13.43 -21.36
C GLU A 288 -1.10 -12.60 -20.15
N PHE A 289 -1.71 -13.23 -19.14
CA PHE A 289 -2.00 -12.58 -17.86
C PHE A 289 -1.80 -13.52 -16.67
N CYS A 290 -1.58 -12.91 -15.52
CA CYS A 290 -1.83 -13.48 -14.19
C CYS A 290 -2.55 -12.45 -13.32
N LEU A 291 -3.57 -12.91 -12.60
CA LEU A 291 -4.29 -12.13 -11.62
C LEU A 291 -3.90 -12.59 -10.22
N PHE A 292 -3.46 -11.65 -9.40
CA PHE A 292 -3.09 -11.86 -8.01
C PHE A 292 -4.04 -11.09 -7.10
N TYR A 293 -4.43 -11.70 -5.99
CA TYR A 293 -5.09 -11.02 -4.86
C TYR A 293 -4.14 -10.99 -3.69
N TYR A 294 -4.13 -9.90 -2.94
CA TYR A 294 -3.36 -9.79 -1.72
C TYR A 294 -4.13 -9.09 -0.60
N SER A 295 -3.81 -9.46 0.62
CA SER A 295 -4.14 -8.71 1.83
C SER A 295 -2.85 -8.39 2.56
N GLY A 296 -2.80 -7.23 3.21
CA GLY A 296 -1.57 -6.77 3.84
C GLY A 296 -1.81 -5.85 5.03
N ALA A 297 -0.76 -5.70 5.83
CA ALA A 297 -0.73 -4.73 6.90
C ALA A 297 0.68 -4.19 7.12
N ALA A 298 0.76 -2.88 7.36
CA ALA A 298 1.88 -2.19 7.97
C ALA A 298 1.49 -1.90 9.43
N ALA A 299 1.56 -2.94 10.28
CA ALA A 299 0.99 -2.95 11.62
C ALA A 299 1.39 -1.72 12.45
N ALA A 300 2.69 -1.43 12.50
CA ALA A 300 3.24 -0.31 13.27
C ALA A 300 2.87 1.08 12.72
N ALA A 301 2.37 1.15 11.49
CA ALA A 301 1.82 2.38 10.90
C ALA A 301 0.30 2.46 11.00
N GLY A 302 -0.35 1.41 11.53
CA GLY A 302 -1.82 1.36 11.62
C GLY A 302 -2.51 1.18 10.28
N LEU A 303 -1.81 0.66 9.26
CA LEU A 303 -2.34 0.51 7.91
C LEU A 303 -2.70 -0.95 7.62
N SER A 304 -3.90 -1.16 7.13
CA SER A 304 -4.43 -2.46 6.71
C SER A 304 -5.07 -2.28 5.34
N TYR A 305 -4.81 -3.22 4.42
CA TYR A 305 -5.25 -3.09 3.04
C TYR A 305 -5.44 -4.44 2.36
N SER A 306 -6.23 -4.44 1.29
CA SER A 306 -6.32 -5.53 0.34
C SER A 306 -6.29 -4.97 -1.08
N GLY A 307 -5.89 -5.80 -2.03
CA GLY A 307 -5.81 -5.37 -3.41
C GLY A 307 -5.72 -6.52 -4.39
N ALA A 308 -5.68 -6.15 -5.65
CA ALA A 308 -5.43 -7.07 -6.75
C ALA A 308 -4.44 -6.48 -7.73
N VAL A 309 -3.71 -7.34 -8.41
CA VAL A 309 -2.79 -6.97 -9.48
C VAL A 309 -3.10 -7.85 -10.69
N LEU A 310 -3.53 -7.24 -11.78
CA LEU A 310 -3.57 -7.86 -13.09
C LEU A 310 -2.22 -7.61 -13.76
N ALA A 311 -1.42 -8.64 -13.84
CA ALA A 311 -0.10 -8.60 -14.45
C ALA A 311 -0.14 -9.18 -15.85
N THR A 312 0.47 -8.50 -16.82
CA THR A 312 0.58 -8.92 -18.21
C THR A 312 1.99 -8.75 -18.74
N GLN A 313 2.28 -9.26 -19.93
CA GLN A 313 3.62 -9.17 -20.51
C GLN A 313 3.95 -7.77 -21.03
N ASP A 314 2.94 -7.06 -21.51
CA ASP A 314 3.08 -5.76 -22.19
C ASP A 314 2.46 -4.59 -21.39
N GLY A 315 1.83 -4.89 -20.25
CA GLY A 315 1.18 -3.87 -19.41
C GLY A 315 -0.16 -3.39 -19.96
N THR A 316 -0.77 -4.12 -20.89
CA THR A 316 -2.08 -3.80 -21.44
C THR A 316 -3.16 -4.79 -20.95
N TRP A 317 -4.43 -4.35 -20.94
CA TRP A 317 -5.54 -5.22 -20.60
C TRP A 317 -5.74 -6.28 -21.70
N PRO A 318 -5.70 -7.59 -21.37
CA PRO A 318 -5.84 -8.66 -22.36
C PRO A 318 -7.32 -8.90 -22.67
N GLN A 319 -7.85 -8.19 -23.67
CA GLN A 319 -9.27 -8.10 -23.99
C GLN A 319 -9.96 -9.47 -24.19
N GLN A 320 -9.25 -10.45 -24.76
CA GLN A 320 -9.77 -11.80 -25.00
C GLN A 320 -10.01 -12.60 -23.72
N TYR A 321 -9.48 -12.17 -22.58
CA TYR A 321 -9.63 -12.81 -21.27
C TYR A 321 -10.52 -12.00 -20.32
N THR A 322 -11.19 -10.95 -20.78
CA THR A 322 -11.94 -10.02 -19.92
C THR A 322 -12.94 -10.74 -19.01
N ASP A 323 -13.78 -11.61 -19.57
CA ASP A 323 -14.80 -12.33 -18.78
C ASP A 323 -14.19 -13.25 -17.74
N ARG A 324 -13.08 -13.95 -18.09
CA ARG A 324 -12.34 -14.82 -17.18
C ARG A 324 -11.69 -14.03 -16.01
N ILE A 325 -11.15 -12.87 -16.33
CA ILE A 325 -10.56 -11.95 -15.35
C ILE A 325 -11.65 -11.42 -14.40
N HIS A 326 -12.80 -10.99 -14.95
CA HIS A 326 -13.93 -10.53 -14.14
C HIS A 326 -14.44 -11.62 -13.20
N GLU A 327 -14.60 -12.85 -13.69
CA GLU A 327 -14.98 -13.99 -12.84
C GLU A 327 -13.98 -14.24 -11.71
N ALA A 328 -12.67 -14.15 -12.00
CA ALA A 328 -11.64 -14.31 -10.99
C ALA A 328 -11.63 -13.17 -9.95
N LEU A 329 -11.90 -11.93 -10.37
CA LEU A 329 -12.09 -10.79 -9.48
C LEU A 329 -13.31 -10.98 -8.57
N HIS A 330 -14.45 -11.37 -9.11
CA HIS A 330 -15.66 -11.65 -8.31
C HIS A 330 -15.41 -12.74 -7.26
N ARG A 331 -14.65 -13.80 -7.59
CA ARG A 331 -14.25 -14.81 -6.60
C ARG A 331 -13.37 -14.21 -5.48
N ALA A 332 -12.64 -13.15 -5.77
CA ALA A 332 -11.86 -12.41 -4.78
C ALA A 332 -12.67 -11.35 -4.01
N GLY A 333 -13.96 -11.20 -4.31
CA GLY A 333 -14.82 -10.17 -3.73
C GLY A 333 -14.48 -8.77 -4.23
N ILE A 334 -13.97 -8.67 -5.46
CA ILE A 334 -13.59 -7.40 -6.10
C ILE A 334 -14.47 -7.21 -7.33
N GLU A 335 -15.05 -6.02 -7.45
CA GLU A 335 -15.76 -5.62 -8.65
C GLU A 335 -14.76 -5.06 -9.69
N PRO A 336 -14.94 -5.37 -10.99
CA PRO A 336 -14.02 -4.92 -12.05
C PRO A 336 -13.79 -3.40 -12.10
N TRP A 337 -14.80 -2.60 -11.72
CA TRP A 337 -14.71 -1.15 -11.69
C TRP A 337 -13.80 -0.61 -10.55
N GLU A 338 -13.43 -1.44 -9.59
CA GLU A 338 -12.49 -1.07 -8.52
C GLU A 338 -11.04 -1.05 -8.99
N LEU A 339 -10.74 -1.61 -10.18
CA LEU A 339 -9.38 -1.62 -10.71
C LEU A 339 -9.09 -0.31 -11.45
N SER A 340 -7.91 0.24 -11.16
CA SER A 340 -7.32 1.35 -11.89
C SER A 340 -6.34 0.83 -12.93
N THR A 341 -6.42 1.35 -14.17
CA THR A 341 -5.45 1.04 -15.22
C THR A 341 -4.12 1.76 -14.97
N VAL A 342 -3.03 1.04 -15.13
CA VAL A 342 -1.67 1.59 -15.00
C VAL A 342 -1.16 2.05 -16.38
N ASP A 343 -0.66 3.28 -16.45
CA ASP A 343 -0.02 3.81 -17.67
C ASP A 343 1.40 3.25 -17.82
N ASN A 344 1.57 2.31 -18.76
CA ASN A 344 2.86 1.73 -19.08
C ASN A 344 3.47 2.29 -20.39
N SER A 345 2.98 3.42 -20.93
CA SER A 345 3.41 3.97 -22.21
C SER A 345 4.84 4.54 -22.21
N ALA A 346 5.33 5.00 -21.05
CA ALA A 346 6.59 5.72 -20.92
C ALA A 346 7.62 5.02 -20.04
N CYS A 347 7.79 3.69 -20.19
CA CYS A 347 8.64 2.86 -19.31
C CYS A 347 10.11 2.78 -19.74
N ALA A 348 10.53 3.53 -20.75
CA ALA A 348 11.94 3.55 -21.16
C ALA A 348 12.86 3.99 -20.00
N GLY A 349 14.01 3.31 -19.86
CA GLY A 349 14.99 3.62 -18.82
C GLY A 349 14.65 3.06 -17.44
N ALA A 350 13.72 2.11 -17.32
CA ALA A 350 13.47 1.41 -16.07
C ALA A 350 14.75 0.75 -15.55
N PRO A 351 15.11 0.91 -14.26
CA PRO A 351 16.29 0.29 -13.65
C PRO A 351 16.02 -1.18 -13.29
N LEU A 352 15.85 -2.02 -14.30
CA LEU A 352 15.52 -3.44 -14.17
C LEU A 352 16.74 -4.29 -13.83
#